data_ea3313dd6f5e07d7b1bd742add4dbd17
#
_entry.id   ea3313dd6f5e07d7b1bd742add4dbd17
#
_cell.length_a   1.000
_cell.length_b   1.000
_cell.length_c   1.000
_cell.angle_alpha   90.00
_cell.angle_beta   90.00
_cell.angle_gamma   90.00
#
_symmetry.space_group_name_H-M   'P 1'
#
loop_
_entity.id
_entity.type
_entity.pdbx_description
1 polymer ?
#
loop_
_entity_poly.entity_id
_entity_poly.type
_entity_poly.pdbx_seq_one_letter_code
_entity_poly.pdbx_strand_id
1 'polypeptide(L)'
;MKRQLLVLTSAAGLVLLSTLSAQRAPGSATTPQAAAGGPPLFSTVLPKEEFAARRAKVFDKIGDGVAVLQGATETSSYEKFRQANQFYYLTGVDTPRAIVVLDGQARSTTLYLLPTNEAMERSEGPLLGPGPAAEQLTGIEHVLPRADFDTFVPTLARRKVYAPVRGETVLMGTPDRANAHARAREADPWDLQGSREAYFKARLAEKAPGATFENLDDVLDQLRMVKSPREIALLRESSRIAGLAMMEAMRSAEPGMYEYEIEAIGDYIFKQHNALGPAYFGLVAAGKNSAWPHYHAAQTQMKAGDLVLFDYAPDYHYYTSDVTRMFPVSGKFTADQRELYGIYVKLYQAIMTSIRPGPTSEIMKDVVAKMDAAMASHTFRNPKYKDAAARFVEGYRTRLASPRPGATLGHMVGMEVHDVSKNFNVYEPGMVFTIEPALTIPEDRVYIRLEDMLLITPTGYENMSGFAPVEIDAIEKLMAEPGMAQLLRKPTSTAAR
;
A
#
# COMPACT_ATOMS: atom_id res chain seq x y z
N MET A 1 -25.97 -16.85 80.77
CA MET A 1 -24.61 -16.32 80.65
C MET A 1 -23.74 -17.35 79.97
N LYS A 2 -23.42 -17.12 78.72
CA LYS A 2 -22.27 -17.57 77.98
C LYS A 2 -22.54 -17.20 76.48
N ARG A 3 -21.89 -16.17 75.96
CA ARG A 3 -21.95 -15.74 74.56
C ARG A 3 -21.12 -16.76 73.76
N GLN A 4 -21.72 -17.32 72.71
CA GLN A 4 -20.98 -18.04 71.70
C GLN A 4 -20.71 -17.10 70.56
N LEU A 5 -19.43 -16.97 70.17
CA LEU A 5 -18.87 -16.23 69.09
C LEU A 5 -19.02 -17.05 67.79
N LEU A 6 -19.73 -16.55 66.82
CA LEU A 6 -19.83 -17.17 65.49
C LEU A 6 -18.67 -16.65 64.67
N VAL A 7 -17.77 -17.51 64.21
CA VAL A 7 -16.67 -17.23 63.35
C VAL A 7 -17.18 -17.47 61.89
N LEU A 8 -17.30 -16.43 61.10
CA LEU A 8 -17.54 -16.51 59.64
C LEU A 8 -16.19 -16.65 58.96
N THR A 9 -15.94 -17.80 58.34
CA THR A 9 -14.84 -18.04 57.42
C THR A 9 -15.25 -17.62 56.02
N SER A 10 -14.69 -16.51 55.53
CA SER A 10 -14.81 -16.09 54.13
C SER A 10 -13.79 -16.87 53.30
N ALA A 11 -14.27 -17.69 52.37
CA ALA A 11 -13.47 -18.32 51.34
C ALA A 11 -13.13 -17.26 50.26
N ALA A 12 -11.89 -16.84 50.23
CA ALA A 12 -11.36 -16.01 49.15
C ALA A 12 -11.05 -16.91 47.93
N GLY A 13 -11.87 -16.80 46.88
CA GLY A 13 -11.57 -17.42 45.59
C GLY A 13 -10.40 -16.73 44.92
N LEU A 14 -9.29 -17.43 44.79
CA LEU A 14 -8.13 -16.98 44.00
C LEU A 14 -8.47 -17.12 42.50
N VAL A 15 -8.73 -16.02 41.85
CA VAL A 15 -8.77 -15.98 40.38
C VAL A 15 -7.33 -15.91 39.86
N LEU A 16 -6.85 -17.03 39.35
CA LEU A 16 -5.59 -17.08 38.59
C LEU A 16 -5.77 -16.35 37.24
N LEU A 17 -5.30 -15.13 37.18
CA LEU A 17 -5.05 -14.46 35.91
C LEU A 17 -3.83 -15.13 35.28
N SER A 18 -4.06 -15.99 34.27
CA SER A 18 -3.02 -16.48 33.38
C SER A 18 -2.58 -15.32 32.46
N THR A 19 -1.46 -14.70 32.79
CA THR A 19 -0.74 -13.80 31.89
C THR A 19 -0.20 -14.62 30.72
N LEU A 20 -0.85 -14.55 29.55
CA LEU A 20 -0.23 -14.99 28.31
C LEU A 20 0.93 -14.03 28.00
N SER A 21 2.13 -14.45 28.36
CA SER A 21 3.36 -13.86 27.85
C SER A 21 3.45 -14.21 26.37
N ALA A 22 3.17 -13.24 25.50
CA ALA A 22 3.51 -13.36 24.09
C ALA A 22 5.04 -13.49 23.99
N GLN A 23 5.53 -14.69 23.74
CA GLN A 23 6.93 -14.92 23.39
C GLN A 23 7.21 -14.19 22.08
N ARG A 24 7.98 -13.10 22.16
CA ARG A 24 8.58 -12.44 20.99
C ARG A 24 9.48 -13.46 20.28
N ALA A 25 9.23 -13.66 18.99
CA ALA A 25 10.10 -14.44 18.13
C ALA A 25 11.53 -13.83 18.14
N PRO A 26 12.59 -14.64 18.16
CA PRO A 26 13.97 -14.15 18.12
C PRO A 26 14.26 -13.68 16.69
N GLY A 27 14.44 -12.37 16.52
CA GLY A 27 14.78 -11.77 15.22
C GLY A 27 14.45 -10.27 15.13
N SER A 28 14.42 -9.54 16.26
CA SER A 28 14.36 -8.08 16.17
C SER A 28 15.72 -7.57 15.72
N ALA A 29 15.80 -7.10 14.46
CA ALA A 29 16.84 -6.20 14.05
C ALA A 29 16.90 -5.05 15.07
N THR A 30 18.05 -4.81 15.64
CA THR A 30 18.31 -3.70 16.55
C THR A 30 17.95 -2.40 15.83
N THR A 31 16.87 -1.78 16.22
CA THR A 31 16.51 -0.43 15.82
C THR A 31 17.66 0.48 16.20
N PRO A 32 18.21 1.29 15.29
CA PRO A 32 19.17 2.31 15.68
C PRO A 32 18.49 3.19 16.74
N GLN A 33 19.09 3.30 17.91
CA GLN A 33 18.59 4.08 19.02
C GLN A 33 18.48 5.53 18.54
N ALA A 34 17.26 6.06 18.42
CA ALA A 34 17.05 7.46 18.18
C ALA A 34 17.78 8.23 19.29
N ALA A 35 18.62 9.18 18.90
CA ALA A 35 19.19 10.12 19.85
C ALA A 35 18.07 10.73 20.67
N ALA A 36 18.27 10.93 21.96
CA ALA A 36 17.25 11.31 22.92
C ALA A 36 16.48 12.56 22.44
N GLY A 37 15.28 12.34 21.86
CA GLY A 37 14.31 13.36 21.48
C GLY A 37 14.60 14.01 20.13
N GLY A 38 13.76 13.78 19.15
CA GLY A 38 13.77 14.44 17.83
C GLY A 38 13.23 13.52 16.73
N PRO A 39 12.85 14.09 15.56
CA PRO A 39 12.46 13.30 14.41
C PRO A 39 13.65 12.48 13.88
N PRO A 40 13.38 11.29 13.31
CA PRO A 40 14.44 10.50 12.67
C PRO A 40 14.96 11.23 11.42
N LEU A 41 16.28 11.35 11.29
CA LEU A 41 16.95 12.00 10.15
C LEU A 41 17.20 11.06 8.97
N PHE A 42 16.92 9.78 9.15
CA PHE A 42 17.11 8.74 8.15
C PHE A 42 16.11 7.60 8.38
N SER A 43 15.93 6.73 7.38
CA SER A 43 15.05 5.57 7.49
C SER A 43 15.26 4.78 8.79
N THR A 44 14.18 4.55 9.54
CA THR A 44 14.22 3.75 10.78
C THR A 44 13.91 2.27 10.56
N VAL A 45 13.46 1.91 9.35
CA VAL A 45 12.98 0.54 9.02
C VAL A 45 13.91 -0.19 8.04
N LEU A 46 14.65 0.55 7.21
CA LEU A 46 15.63 -0.01 6.27
C LEU A 46 17.02 0.51 6.61
N PRO A 47 18.03 -0.37 6.74
CA PRO A 47 19.38 0.04 7.00
C PRO A 47 20.04 0.65 5.75
N LYS A 48 21.07 1.46 5.93
CA LYS A 48 21.77 2.14 4.83
C LYS A 48 22.33 1.20 3.77
N GLU A 49 22.68 -0.02 4.14
CA GLU A 49 23.17 -1.07 3.24
C GLU A 49 22.11 -1.51 2.21
N GLU A 50 20.82 -1.44 2.56
CA GLU A 50 19.74 -1.73 1.61
C GLU A 50 19.73 -0.69 0.48
N PHE A 51 19.83 0.59 0.81
CA PHE A 51 19.89 1.68 -0.17
C PHE A 51 21.18 1.62 -1.00
N ALA A 52 22.31 1.29 -0.39
CA ALA A 52 23.57 1.09 -1.11
C ALA A 52 23.47 -0.06 -2.12
N ALA A 53 22.83 -1.19 -1.75
CA ALA A 53 22.60 -2.31 -2.66
C ALA A 53 21.70 -1.93 -3.85
N ARG A 54 20.69 -1.07 -3.64
CA ARG A 54 19.83 -0.56 -4.72
C ARG A 54 20.60 0.35 -5.67
N ARG A 55 21.42 1.27 -5.13
CA ARG A 55 22.30 2.14 -5.94
C ARG A 55 23.30 1.31 -6.75
N ALA A 56 23.87 0.25 -6.17
CA ALA A 56 24.77 -0.65 -6.88
C ALA A 56 24.11 -1.27 -8.13
N LYS A 57 22.85 -1.72 -8.02
CA LYS A 57 22.10 -2.23 -9.16
C LYS A 57 21.84 -1.14 -10.23
N VAL A 58 21.64 0.12 -9.83
CA VAL A 58 21.51 1.22 -10.77
C VAL A 58 22.83 1.45 -11.50
N PHE A 59 23.99 1.46 -10.82
CA PHE A 59 25.28 1.56 -11.48
C PHE A 59 25.49 0.50 -12.55
N ASP A 60 25.08 -0.76 -12.28
CA ASP A 60 25.18 -1.86 -13.24
C ASP A 60 24.31 -1.63 -14.50
N LYS A 61 23.22 -0.89 -14.38
CA LYS A 61 22.30 -0.60 -15.48
C LYS A 61 22.68 0.63 -16.29
N ILE A 62 23.21 1.67 -15.65
CA ILE A 62 23.56 2.93 -16.32
C ILE A 62 24.97 2.92 -16.92
N GLY A 63 25.83 1.95 -16.53
CA GLY A 63 27.21 1.84 -17.03
C GLY A 63 28.04 3.07 -16.65
N ASP A 64 28.58 3.76 -17.64
CA ASP A 64 29.37 5.00 -17.48
C ASP A 64 28.49 6.27 -17.42
N GLY A 65 27.18 6.13 -17.53
CA GLY A 65 26.21 7.23 -17.44
C GLY A 65 26.12 7.84 -16.04
N VAL A 66 25.33 8.89 -15.92
CA VAL A 66 25.04 9.56 -14.64
C VAL A 66 23.54 9.62 -14.41
N ALA A 67 23.07 9.06 -13.30
CA ALA A 67 21.68 9.24 -12.91
C ALA A 67 21.52 10.46 -12.00
N VAL A 68 20.52 11.30 -12.27
CA VAL A 68 20.22 12.51 -11.50
C VAL A 68 18.75 12.56 -11.17
N LEU A 69 18.42 12.62 -9.87
CA LEU A 69 17.06 12.72 -9.37
C LEU A 69 16.93 13.88 -8.38
N GLN A 70 15.77 14.55 -8.41
CA GLN A 70 15.38 15.49 -7.36
C GLN A 70 14.38 14.85 -6.40
N GLY A 71 14.50 15.14 -5.12
CA GLY A 71 13.50 14.80 -4.13
C GLY A 71 12.30 15.75 -4.17
N ALA A 72 11.23 15.41 -3.46
CA ALA A 72 10.04 16.25 -3.33
C ALA A 72 10.34 17.61 -2.71
N THR A 73 9.47 18.58 -2.97
CA THR A 73 9.48 19.86 -2.27
C THR A 73 8.65 19.78 -1.00
N GLU A 74 8.95 20.62 -0.03
CA GLU A 74 8.10 20.82 1.13
C GLU A 74 6.67 21.19 0.71
N THR A 75 5.72 20.83 1.56
CA THR A 75 4.32 21.24 1.38
C THR A 75 4.14 22.72 1.74
N SER A 76 3.14 23.35 1.16
CA SER A 76 2.79 24.76 1.48
C SER A 76 1.87 24.89 2.69
N SER A 77 1.54 23.79 3.35
CA SER A 77 0.59 23.70 4.45
C SER A 77 1.15 22.86 5.61
N TYR A 78 0.42 22.79 6.73
CA TYR A 78 0.78 21.93 7.87
C TYR A 78 0.51 20.44 7.60
N GLU A 79 0.92 19.97 6.44
CA GLU A 79 0.91 18.56 6.07
C GLU A 79 2.29 17.94 6.33
N LYS A 80 2.28 16.67 6.73
CA LYS A 80 3.54 15.95 6.92
C LYS A 80 4.24 15.80 5.58
N PHE A 81 5.52 16.13 5.55
CA PHE A 81 6.33 15.89 4.37
C PHE A 81 6.43 14.38 4.08
N ARG A 82 6.35 14.04 2.81
CA ARG A 82 6.63 12.71 2.28
C ARG A 82 7.51 12.84 1.05
N GLN A 83 8.61 12.10 1.05
CA GLN A 83 9.56 12.12 -0.05
C GLN A 83 8.99 11.42 -1.29
N ALA A 84 9.52 11.76 -2.48
CA ALA A 84 9.27 11.06 -3.73
C ALA A 84 9.73 9.60 -3.64
N ASN A 85 8.88 8.67 -4.10
CA ASN A 85 9.14 7.24 -3.96
C ASN A 85 10.48 6.81 -4.56
N GLN A 86 10.79 7.23 -5.79
CA GLN A 86 12.05 6.87 -6.46
C GLN A 86 13.27 7.44 -5.75
N PHE A 87 13.17 8.68 -5.24
CA PHE A 87 14.25 9.30 -4.48
C PHE A 87 14.49 8.56 -3.16
N TYR A 88 13.41 8.29 -2.41
CA TYR A 88 13.49 7.53 -1.16
C TYR A 88 14.00 6.11 -1.39
N TYR A 89 13.58 5.43 -2.46
CA TYR A 89 14.03 4.09 -2.84
C TYR A 89 15.56 3.99 -2.94
N LEU A 90 16.21 5.05 -3.44
CA LEU A 90 17.65 5.09 -3.63
C LEU A 90 18.44 5.63 -2.43
N THR A 91 17.81 6.45 -1.58
CA THR A 91 18.54 7.22 -0.57
C THR A 91 18.13 6.93 0.87
N GLY A 92 16.88 6.59 1.15
CA GLY A 92 16.32 6.51 2.50
C GLY A 92 16.21 7.86 3.21
N VAL A 93 16.40 8.96 2.49
CA VAL A 93 16.42 10.32 3.02
C VAL A 93 15.08 11.00 2.82
N ASP A 94 14.53 11.52 3.91
CA ASP A 94 13.24 12.20 3.97
C ASP A 94 13.43 13.70 4.23
N THR A 95 14.22 14.35 3.34
CA THR A 95 14.55 15.78 3.41
C THR A 95 14.08 16.47 2.13
N PRO A 96 13.30 17.56 2.20
CA PRO A 96 12.79 18.22 1.02
C PRO A 96 13.90 18.87 0.18
N ARG A 97 13.62 19.03 -1.13
CA ARG A 97 14.48 19.66 -2.12
C ARG A 97 15.88 19.06 -2.25
N ALA A 98 16.08 17.84 -1.78
CA ALA A 98 17.33 17.13 -1.97
C ALA A 98 17.55 16.77 -3.45
N ILE A 99 18.80 16.61 -3.88
CA ILE A 99 19.17 16.08 -5.19
C ILE A 99 20.16 14.95 -4.99
N VAL A 100 19.99 13.84 -5.68
CA VAL A 100 20.94 12.73 -5.67
C VAL A 100 21.51 12.51 -7.07
N VAL A 101 22.83 12.31 -7.11
CA VAL A 101 23.59 11.98 -8.31
C VAL A 101 24.29 10.64 -8.11
N LEU A 102 24.10 9.74 -9.06
CA LEU A 102 24.79 8.45 -9.14
C LEU A 102 25.72 8.48 -10.35
N ASP A 103 27.01 8.62 -10.14
CA ASP A 103 28.01 8.57 -11.22
C ASP A 103 28.41 7.11 -11.48
N GLY A 104 27.97 6.57 -12.62
CA GLY A 104 28.21 5.16 -12.95
C GLY A 104 29.68 4.87 -13.28
N GLN A 105 30.43 5.83 -13.82
CA GLN A 105 31.86 5.68 -14.10
C GLN A 105 32.69 5.60 -12.80
N ALA A 106 32.39 6.49 -11.86
CA ALA A 106 33.05 6.50 -10.55
C ALA A 106 32.47 5.47 -9.57
N ARG A 107 31.26 4.95 -9.87
CA ARG A 107 30.42 4.14 -8.98
C ARG A 107 30.24 4.79 -7.60
N SER A 108 30.01 6.09 -7.60
CA SER A 108 29.86 6.91 -6.39
C SER A 108 28.55 7.66 -6.40
N THR A 109 28.06 7.98 -5.22
CA THR A 109 26.81 8.72 -5.00
C THR A 109 27.13 10.05 -4.31
N THR A 110 26.54 11.12 -4.82
CA THR A 110 26.56 12.43 -4.18
C THR A 110 25.14 12.86 -3.87
N LEU A 111 24.90 13.23 -2.62
CA LEU A 111 23.62 13.79 -2.16
C LEU A 111 23.82 15.28 -1.89
N TYR A 112 22.97 16.11 -2.48
CA TYR A 112 22.96 17.56 -2.30
C TYR A 112 21.80 17.96 -1.42
N LEU A 113 22.09 18.58 -0.26
CA LEU A 113 21.11 18.99 0.74
C LEU A 113 21.13 20.52 0.93
N LEU A 114 19.97 21.08 1.27
CA LEU A 114 19.92 22.42 1.79
C LEU A 114 20.69 22.51 3.12
N PRO A 115 21.30 23.66 3.46
CA PRO A 115 21.87 23.85 4.78
C PRO A 115 20.77 23.77 5.83
N THR A 116 21.11 23.34 7.04
CA THR A 116 20.18 23.37 8.18
C THR A 116 19.73 24.80 8.49
N ASN A 117 18.52 24.92 9.01
CA ASN A 117 17.93 26.21 9.39
C ASN A 117 17.62 26.18 10.89
N GLU A 118 18.38 26.95 11.65
CA GLU A 118 18.25 27.02 13.12
C GLU A 118 16.82 27.39 13.59
N ALA A 119 16.10 28.23 12.84
CA ALA A 119 14.73 28.59 13.23
C ALA A 119 13.78 27.40 13.07
N MET A 120 13.92 26.61 12.00
CA MET A 120 13.17 25.38 11.80
C MET A 120 13.58 24.31 12.83
N GLU A 121 14.88 24.16 13.09
CA GLU A 121 15.36 23.19 14.09
C GLU A 121 14.85 23.48 15.50
N ARG A 122 14.67 24.76 15.84
CA ARG A 122 14.04 25.14 17.12
C ARG A 122 12.56 24.81 17.19
N SER A 123 11.86 24.77 16.07
CA SER A 123 10.40 24.51 16.03
C SER A 123 10.05 23.06 15.74
N GLU A 124 10.83 22.36 14.92
CA GLU A 124 10.49 21.04 14.38
C GLU A 124 11.46 19.94 14.81
N GLY A 125 12.60 20.32 15.40
CA GLY A 125 13.66 19.41 15.77
C GLY A 125 14.81 19.40 14.76
N PRO A 126 15.85 18.56 14.97
CA PRO A 126 17.05 18.53 14.14
C PRO A 126 16.71 18.19 12.68
N LEU A 127 17.44 18.82 11.75
CA LEU A 127 17.34 18.60 10.31
C LEU A 127 18.59 17.92 9.76
N LEU A 128 18.44 17.10 8.71
CA LEU A 128 19.57 16.53 8.02
C LEU A 128 20.23 17.57 7.11
N GLY A 129 21.42 18.05 7.49
CA GLY A 129 22.21 18.96 6.68
C GLY A 129 23.38 18.25 5.96
N PRO A 130 24.09 18.96 5.06
CA PRO A 130 25.25 18.43 4.36
C PRO A 130 26.45 18.21 5.32
N GLY A 131 27.35 17.30 4.93
CA GLY A 131 28.62 17.07 5.62
C GLY A 131 28.81 15.67 6.19
N PRO A 132 29.95 15.43 6.90
CA PRO A 132 30.38 14.09 7.31
C PRO A 132 29.39 13.34 8.21
N ALA A 133 28.60 14.04 9.03
CA ALA A 133 27.58 13.39 9.88
C ALA A 133 26.47 12.74 9.03
N ALA A 134 26.04 13.42 7.95
CA ALA A 134 25.06 12.87 7.03
C ALA A 134 25.66 11.72 6.19
N GLU A 135 26.94 11.80 5.79
CA GLU A 135 27.64 10.71 5.11
C GLU A 135 27.68 9.44 5.97
N GLN A 136 28.03 9.59 7.24
CA GLN A 136 28.06 8.47 8.19
C GLN A 136 26.66 7.87 8.40
N LEU A 137 25.64 8.72 8.53
CA LEU A 137 24.25 8.30 8.81
C LEU A 137 23.64 7.57 7.61
N THR A 138 23.78 8.15 6.41
CA THR A 138 23.13 7.64 5.18
C THR A 138 23.95 6.57 4.46
N GLY A 139 25.26 6.50 4.70
CA GLY A 139 26.20 5.68 3.94
C GLY A 139 26.36 6.13 2.49
N ILE A 140 26.05 7.40 2.20
CA ILE A 140 26.30 8.05 0.91
C ILE A 140 27.68 8.68 0.95
N GLU A 141 28.49 8.45 -0.09
CA GLU A 141 29.91 8.80 -0.12
C GLU A 141 30.18 10.30 0.02
N HIS A 142 29.31 11.13 -0.56
CA HIS A 142 29.42 12.59 -0.51
C HIS A 142 28.08 13.23 -0.22
N VAL A 143 28.00 14.02 0.85
CA VAL A 143 26.79 14.81 1.18
C VAL A 143 27.17 16.29 1.21
N LEU A 144 26.85 17.01 0.14
CA LEU A 144 27.32 18.35 -0.16
C LEU A 144 26.19 19.39 -0.04
N PRO A 145 26.55 20.69 0.14
CA PRO A 145 25.57 21.77 0.04
C PRO A 145 24.86 21.77 -1.33
N ARG A 146 23.56 22.00 -1.33
CA ARG A 146 22.76 21.99 -2.56
C ARG A 146 23.24 23.05 -3.58
N ALA A 147 23.82 24.15 -3.12
CA ALA A 147 24.39 25.18 -3.99
C ALA A 147 25.53 24.63 -4.89
N ASP A 148 26.25 23.61 -4.44
CA ASP A 148 27.36 23.02 -5.18
C ASP A 148 26.87 22.21 -6.41
N PHE A 149 25.58 21.87 -6.45
CA PHE A 149 24.97 21.22 -7.62
C PHE A 149 25.07 22.09 -8.90
N ASP A 150 25.00 23.41 -8.75
CA ASP A 150 25.16 24.33 -9.89
C ASP A 150 26.57 24.27 -10.52
N THR A 151 27.60 23.97 -9.74
CA THR A 151 28.97 23.77 -10.22
C THR A 151 29.19 22.37 -10.78
N PHE A 152 28.42 21.40 -10.33
CA PHE A 152 28.47 20.03 -10.83
C PHE A 152 27.81 19.88 -12.21
N VAL A 153 26.65 20.50 -12.45
CA VAL A 153 25.86 20.27 -13.67
C VAL A 153 26.64 20.47 -14.97
N PRO A 154 27.51 21.48 -15.16
CA PRO A 154 28.32 21.63 -16.36
C PRO A 154 29.24 20.42 -16.65
N THR A 155 29.63 19.64 -15.64
CA THR A 155 30.45 18.42 -15.82
C THR A 155 29.71 17.30 -16.54
N LEU A 156 28.37 17.38 -16.63
CA LEU A 156 27.53 16.46 -17.38
C LEU A 156 27.58 16.69 -18.90
N ALA A 157 28.22 17.77 -19.35
CA ALA A 157 28.33 18.06 -20.78
C ALA A 157 28.90 16.85 -21.55
N ARG A 158 28.20 16.47 -22.63
CA ARG A 158 28.54 15.30 -23.48
C ARG A 158 28.47 13.95 -22.80
N ARG A 159 27.97 13.86 -21.55
CA ARG A 159 27.72 12.59 -20.85
C ARG A 159 26.30 12.08 -21.15
N LYS A 160 26.11 10.78 -20.95
CA LYS A 160 24.77 10.16 -20.91
C LYS A 160 24.17 10.39 -19.54
N VAL A 161 23.04 11.08 -19.46
CA VAL A 161 22.34 11.44 -18.23
C VAL A 161 21.01 10.69 -18.16
N TYR A 162 20.80 9.95 -17.10
CA TYR A 162 19.54 9.30 -16.78
C TYR A 162 18.76 10.18 -15.80
N ALA A 163 17.55 10.60 -16.19
CA ALA A 163 16.67 11.39 -15.36
C ALA A 163 15.24 10.84 -15.41
N PRO A 164 14.45 10.95 -14.34
CA PRO A 164 13.02 10.62 -14.40
C PRO A 164 12.31 11.49 -15.43
N VAL A 165 11.37 10.90 -16.16
CA VAL A 165 10.51 11.60 -17.12
C VAL A 165 9.05 11.58 -16.69
N ARG A 166 8.68 10.61 -15.87
CA ARG A 166 7.34 10.49 -15.29
C ARG A 166 7.17 11.51 -14.18
N GLY A 167 6.03 12.24 -14.20
CA GLY A 167 5.67 13.14 -13.12
C GLY A 167 5.60 12.41 -11.79
N GLU A 168 6.06 13.07 -10.72
CA GLU A 168 5.99 12.54 -9.38
C GLU A 168 4.55 12.19 -9.02
N THR A 169 4.36 11.03 -8.41
CA THR A 169 3.08 10.65 -7.81
C THR A 169 3.04 11.18 -6.38
N VAL A 170 2.25 12.21 -6.15
CA VAL A 170 2.04 12.73 -4.81
C VAL A 170 1.23 11.71 -4.00
N LEU A 171 1.70 11.42 -2.80
CA LEU A 171 1.16 10.41 -1.91
C LEU A 171 1.08 9.05 -2.59
N MET A 172 0.31 8.29 -2.77
CA MET A 172 0.24 6.95 -3.34
C MET A 172 -0.47 6.95 -4.72
N GLY A 173 -0.20 7.96 -5.52
CA GLY A 173 -0.73 8.01 -6.88
C GLY A 173 -0.21 6.86 -7.75
N THR A 174 -0.89 6.58 -8.86
CA THR A 174 -0.44 5.58 -9.81
C THR A 174 0.38 6.21 -10.93
N PRO A 175 1.37 5.52 -11.52
CA PRO A 175 2.14 6.03 -12.65
C PRO A 175 1.26 6.50 -13.82
N ASP A 176 0.19 5.75 -14.12
CA ASP A 176 -0.75 6.10 -15.19
C ASP A 176 -1.54 7.37 -14.89
N ARG A 177 -1.97 7.56 -13.64
CA ARG A 177 -2.66 8.80 -13.21
C ARG A 177 -1.72 9.99 -13.23
N ALA A 178 -0.46 9.83 -12.77
CA ALA A 178 0.55 10.89 -12.85
C ALA A 178 0.78 11.33 -14.27
N ASN A 179 0.94 10.39 -15.21
CA ASN A 179 1.10 10.70 -16.63
C ASN A 179 -0.16 11.35 -17.25
N ALA A 180 -1.35 10.89 -16.86
CA ALA A 180 -2.61 11.48 -17.33
C ALA A 180 -2.77 12.92 -16.80
N HIS A 181 -2.46 13.15 -15.53
CA HIS A 181 -2.51 14.48 -14.92
C HIS A 181 -1.51 15.45 -15.58
N ALA A 182 -0.26 15.00 -15.81
CA ALA A 182 0.74 15.81 -16.50
C ALA A 182 0.27 16.21 -17.90
N ARG A 183 -0.26 15.26 -18.68
CA ARG A 183 -0.83 15.57 -20.03
C ARG A 183 -2.02 16.51 -19.96
N ALA A 184 -2.90 16.37 -18.96
CA ALA A 184 -4.05 17.26 -18.82
C ALA A 184 -3.61 18.70 -18.54
N ARG A 185 -2.60 18.90 -17.68
CA ARG A 185 -2.05 20.22 -17.38
C ARG A 185 -1.33 20.84 -18.57
N GLU A 186 -0.55 20.05 -19.31
CA GLU A 186 0.12 20.54 -20.53
C GLU A 186 -0.88 20.93 -21.64
N ALA A 187 -2.07 20.31 -21.66
CA ALA A 187 -3.12 20.62 -22.61
C ALA A 187 -4.02 21.78 -22.17
N ASP A 188 -3.99 22.19 -20.90
CA ASP A 188 -4.81 23.28 -20.39
C ASP A 188 -4.16 24.63 -20.72
N PRO A 189 -4.80 25.49 -21.56
CA PRO A 189 -4.24 26.79 -21.93
C PRO A 189 -4.08 27.77 -20.75
N TRP A 190 -4.70 27.49 -19.61
CA TRP A 190 -4.62 28.29 -18.40
C TRP A 190 -3.62 27.77 -17.35
N ASP A 191 -3.15 26.53 -17.47
CA ASP A 191 -2.13 25.94 -16.57
C ASP A 191 -0.77 25.76 -17.27
N LEU A 192 -0.70 25.23 -18.46
CA LEU A 192 0.50 25.05 -19.32
C LEU A 192 1.79 24.63 -18.58
N GLN A 193 1.68 24.12 -17.38
CA GLN A 193 2.84 23.70 -16.59
C GLN A 193 3.10 22.23 -16.83
N GLY A 194 4.20 21.92 -17.47
CA GLY A 194 4.72 20.56 -17.55
C GLY A 194 5.01 19.98 -16.15
N SER A 195 5.36 18.71 -16.13
CA SER A 195 5.77 18.08 -14.87
C SER A 195 7.05 18.74 -14.32
N ARG A 196 7.25 18.65 -13.01
CA ARG A 196 8.46 19.11 -12.33
C ARG A 196 9.70 18.40 -12.88
N GLU A 197 9.58 17.13 -13.23
CA GLU A 197 10.63 16.30 -13.83
C GLU A 197 10.98 16.80 -15.25
N ALA A 198 9.99 17.14 -16.06
CA ALA A 198 10.21 17.73 -17.38
C ALA A 198 10.96 19.06 -17.29
N TYR A 199 10.56 19.94 -16.34
CA TYR A 199 11.26 21.19 -16.09
C TYR A 199 12.69 20.95 -15.60
N PHE A 200 12.91 20.03 -14.67
CA PHE A 200 14.23 19.68 -14.15
C PHE A 200 15.16 19.17 -15.27
N LYS A 201 14.67 18.26 -16.09
CA LYS A 201 15.39 17.76 -17.27
C LYS A 201 15.76 18.89 -18.24
N ALA A 202 14.83 19.81 -18.52
CA ALA A 202 15.08 20.97 -19.40
C ALA A 202 16.21 21.86 -18.84
N ARG A 203 16.20 22.11 -17.52
CA ARG A 203 17.26 22.89 -16.84
C ARG A 203 18.61 22.18 -16.87
N LEU A 204 18.65 20.85 -16.70
CA LEU A 204 19.89 20.08 -16.87
C LEU A 204 20.42 20.19 -18.31
N ALA A 205 19.56 20.07 -19.31
CA ALA A 205 19.95 20.17 -20.72
C ALA A 205 20.50 21.55 -21.07
N GLU A 206 19.92 22.63 -20.55
CA GLU A 206 20.41 24.00 -20.73
C GLU A 206 21.81 24.20 -20.16
N LYS A 207 22.05 23.67 -18.94
CA LYS A 207 23.32 23.86 -18.21
C LYS A 207 24.42 22.86 -18.58
N ALA A 208 24.07 21.75 -19.24
CA ALA A 208 24.99 20.69 -19.68
C ALA A 208 24.93 20.46 -21.21
N PRO A 209 25.47 21.35 -22.01
CA PRO A 209 25.36 21.29 -23.46
C PRO A 209 25.98 20.00 -24.03
N GLY A 210 25.23 19.35 -24.94
CA GLY A 210 25.67 18.08 -25.54
C GLY A 210 25.46 16.84 -24.69
N ALA A 211 24.89 16.96 -23.49
CA ALA A 211 24.41 15.80 -22.72
C ALA A 211 23.26 15.08 -23.47
N THR A 212 23.28 13.76 -23.45
CA THR A 212 22.16 12.93 -23.95
C THR A 212 21.33 12.43 -22.79
N PHE A 213 20.00 12.44 -22.94
CA PHE A 213 19.09 12.09 -21.84
C PHE A 213 18.37 10.78 -22.09
N GLU A 214 18.46 9.87 -21.13
CA GLU A 214 17.78 8.59 -21.07
C GLU A 214 16.74 8.57 -19.93
N ASN A 215 15.77 7.69 -20.05
CA ASN A 215 14.71 7.53 -19.04
C ASN A 215 15.19 6.70 -17.86
N LEU A 216 15.30 7.31 -16.69
CA LEU A 216 15.66 6.59 -15.46
C LEU A 216 14.50 5.74 -14.89
N ASP A 217 13.25 6.13 -15.17
CA ASP A 217 12.07 5.36 -14.71
C ASP A 217 12.13 3.92 -15.20
N ASP A 218 12.62 3.70 -16.44
CA ASP A 218 12.75 2.35 -17.00
C ASP A 218 13.71 1.45 -16.22
N VAL A 219 14.74 2.01 -15.64
CA VAL A 219 15.69 1.30 -14.80
C VAL A 219 15.08 1.00 -13.44
N LEU A 220 14.48 2.01 -12.79
CA LEU A 220 13.95 1.89 -11.45
C LEU A 220 12.71 0.99 -11.41
N ASP A 221 11.81 1.10 -12.38
CA ASP A 221 10.61 0.27 -12.48
C ASP A 221 11.00 -1.21 -12.54
N GLN A 222 12.01 -1.57 -13.36
CA GLN A 222 12.49 -2.93 -13.44
C GLN A 222 13.06 -3.44 -12.11
N LEU A 223 13.79 -2.59 -11.37
CA LEU A 223 14.37 -2.97 -10.08
C LEU A 223 13.31 -3.14 -9.00
N ARG A 224 12.22 -2.35 -9.06
CA ARG A 224 11.14 -2.37 -8.07
C ARG A 224 10.15 -3.53 -8.25
N MET A 225 10.12 -4.19 -9.43
CA MET A 225 9.20 -5.31 -9.68
C MET A 225 9.46 -6.49 -8.74
N VAL A 226 10.71 -6.86 -8.51
CA VAL A 226 11.10 -7.95 -7.62
C VAL A 226 11.60 -7.37 -6.31
N LYS A 227 10.84 -7.57 -5.25
CA LYS A 227 11.07 -6.98 -3.93
C LYS A 227 12.21 -7.71 -3.19
N SER A 228 13.03 -6.96 -2.48
CA SER A 228 14.02 -7.51 -1.57
C SER A 228 13.32 -8.17 -0.35
N PRO A 229 14.01 -9.05 0.40
CA PRO A 229 13.45 -9.61 1.63
C PRO A 229 13.02 -8.56 2.66
N ARG A 230 13.69 -7.39 2.69
CA ARG A 230 13.32 -6.28 3.59
C ARG A 230 12.09 -5.53 3.12
N GLU A 231 11.96 -5.30 1.81
CA GLU A 231 10.73 -4.74 1.22
C GLU A 231 9.54 -5.65 1.47
N ILE A 232 9.71 -6.97 1.28
CA ILE A 232 8.67 -7.98 1.56
C ILE A 232 8.24 -7.94 3.03
N ALA A 233 9.16 -7.73 3.97
CA ALA A 233 8.82 -7.61 5.39
C ALA A 233 7.94 -6.38 5.68
N LEU A 234 8.21 -5.24 5.02
CA LEU A 234 7.38 -4.02 5.16
C LEU A 234 6.01 -4.20 4.52
N LEU A 235 5.94 -4.82 3.33
CA LEU A 235 4.67 -5.13 2.65
C LEU A 235 3.81 -6.11 3.45
N ARG A 236 4.44 -7.10 4.08
CA ARG A 236 3.74 -8.05 4.96
C ARG A 236 3.18 -7.34 6.20
N GLU A 237 3.92 -6.40 6.79
CA GLU A 237 3.43 -5.62 7.93
C GLU A 237 2.31 -4.66 7.50
N SER A 238 2.44 -3.97 6.37
CA SER A 238 1.36 -3.14 5.80
C SER A 238 0.09 -3.96 5.58
N SER A 239 0.21 -5.14 4.95
CA SER A 239 -0.92 -6.06 4.72
C SER A 239 -1.54 -6.57 6.02
N ARG A 240 -0.71 -6.82 7.06
CA ARG A 240 -1.18 -7.22 8.38
C ARG A 240 -2.01 -6.11 9.03
N ILE A 241 -1.55 -4.87 8.95
CA ILE A 241 -2.25 -3.71 9.50
C ILE A 241 -3.59 -3.49 8.77
N ALA A 242 -3.60 -3.57 7.43
CA ALA A 242 -4.82 -3.49 6.64
C ALA A 242 -5.83 -4.59 7.02
N GLY A 243 -5.38 -5.84 7.12
CA GLY A 243 -6.23 -6.95 7.54
C GLY A 243 -6.83 -6.78 8.95
N LEU A 244 -6.07 -6.21 9.89
CA LEU A 244 -6.59 -5.86 11.22
C LEU A 244 -7.68 -4.79 11.14
N ALA A 245 -7.50 -3.76 10.29
CA ALA A 245 -8.52 -2.74 10.06
C ALA A 245 -9.79 -3.34 9.47
N MET A 246 -9.67 -4.25 8.48
CA MET A 246 -10.81 -4.98 7.91
C MET A 246 -11.57 -5.77 8.97
N MET A 247 -10.86 -6.52 9.82
CA MET A 247 -11.48 -7.32 10.87
C MET A 247 -12.16 -6.47 11.95
N GLU A 248 -11.56 -5.33 12.30
CA GLU A 248 -12.15 -4.43 13.28
C GLU A 248 -13.38 -3.68 12.72
N ALA A 249 -13.34 -3.29 11.44
CA ALA A 249 -14.49 -2.76 10.74
C ALA A 249 -15.66 -3.75 10.72
N MET A 250 -15.40 -5.04 10.45
CA MET A 250 -16.41 -6.11 10.51
C MET A 250 -17.04 -6.21 11.90
N ARG A 251 -16.23 -6.23 12.97
CA ARG A 251 -16.77 -6.30 14.36
C ARG A 251 -17.62 -5.09 14.71
N SER A 252 -17.20 -3.92 14.26
CA SER A 252 -17.80 -2.64 14.63
C SER A 252 -19.03 -2.27 13.83
N ALA A 253 -19.21 -2.83 12.63
CA ALA A 253 -20.30 -2.45 11.73
C ALA A 253 -21.67 -2.81 12.29
N GLU A 254 -22.61 -1.84 12.25
CA GLU A 254 -24.01 -2.05 12.60
C GLU A 254 -24.93 -1.09 11.84
N PRO A 255 -26.21 -1.43 11.64
CA PRO A 255 -27.18 -0.54 11.02
C PRO A 255 -27.29 0.79 11.76
N GLY A 256 -27.33 1.89 11.00
CA GLY A 256 -27.40 3.25 11.54
C GLY A 256 -26.06 3.98 11.62
N MET A 257 -24.92 3.28 11.53
CA MET A 257 -23.63 3.91 11.36
C MET A 257 -23.51 4.54 9.97
N TYR A 258 -22.68 5.56 9.85
CA TYR A 258 -22.28 6.13 8.56
C TYR A 258 -21.01 5.47 8.01
N GLU A 259 -20.84 5.49 6.70
CA GLU A 259 -19.67 4.95 6.02
C GLU A 259 -18.36 5.54 6.57
N TYR A 260 -18.31 6.85 6.86
CA TYR A 260 -17.13 7.52 7.44
C TYR A 260 -16.76 6.98 8.85
N GLU A 261 -17.70 6.40 9.60
CA GLU A 261 -17.37 5.80 10.90
C GLU A 261 -16.58 4.51 10.72
N ILE A 262 -16.81 3.77 9.64
CA ILE A 262 -16.01 2.59 9.26
C ILE A 262 -14.61 3.04 8.76
N GLU A 263 -14.52 4.11 7.97
CA GLU A 263 -13.25 4.70 7.54
C GLU A 263 -12.39 5.11 8.75
N ALA A 264 -12.98 5.80 9.72
CA ALA A 264 -12.31 6.23 10.95
C ALA A 264 -11.73 5.07 11.78
N ILE A 265 -12.34 3.88 11.74
CA ILE A 265 -11.80 2.67 12.36
C ILE A 265 -10.49 2.27 11.67
N GLY A 266 -10.46 2.30 10.33
CA GLY A 266 -9.24 2.06 9.57
C GLY A 266 -8.11 3.02 9.95
N ASP A 267 -8.40 4.32 9.98
CA ASP A 267 -7.45 5.36 10.36
C ASP A 267 -6.88 5.14 11.77
N TYR A 268 -7.74 4.79 12.72
CA TYR A 268 -7.30 4.50 14.08
C TYR A 268 -6.30 3.34 14.12
N ILE A 269 -6.63 2.22 13.47
CA ILE A 269 -5.76 1.04 13.40
C ILE A 269 -4.42 1.38 12.73
N PHE A 270 -4.44 2.13 11.63
CA PHE A 270 -3.22 2.55 10.93
C PHE A 270 -2.30 3.37 11.86
N LYS A 271 -2.87 4.36 12.54
CA LYS A 271 -2.11 5.22 13.48
C LYS A 271 -1.61 4.44 14.69
N GLN A 272 -2.41 3.55 15.25
CA GLN A 272 -2.00 2.70 16.38
C GLN A 272 -0.80 1.81 16.04
N HIS A 273 -0.68 1.41 14.77
CA HIS A 273 0.42 0.58 14.27
C HIS A 273 1.56 1.38 13.62
N ASN A 274 1.67 2.67 13.91
CA ASN A 274 2.76 3.54 13.43
C ASN A 274 2.86 3.68 11.89
N ALA A 275 1.73 3.60 11.19
CA ALA A 275 1.68 3.98 9.80
C ALA A 275 1.78 5.50 9.63
N LEU A 276 2.34 5.96 8.53
CA LEU A 276 2.44 7.39 8.19
C LEU A 276 1.05 8.00 8.02
N GLY A 277 0.13 7.24 7.47
CA GLY A 277 -1.26 7.56 7.23
C GLY A 277 -1.90 6.50 6.34
N PRO A 278 -3.06 6.79 5.75
CA PRO A 278 -3.59 5.95 4.69
C PRO A 278 -2.74 6.07 3.42
N ALA A 279 -2.70 4.99 2.66
CA ALA A 279 -2.06 4.94 1.33
C ALA A 279 -2.92 5.62 0.26
N TYR A 280 -4.22 5.58 0.42
CA TYR A 280 -5.25 6.18 -0.45
C TYR A 280 -6.49 6.50 0.38
N PHE A 281 -7.42 7.28 -0.18
CA PHE A 281 -8.68 7.57 0.50
C PHE A 281 -9.50 6.30 0.71
N GLY A 282 -10.19 6.19 1.84
CA GLY A 282 -11.00 5.02 2.16
C GLY A 282 -12.14 4.82 1.14
N LEU A 283 -12.24 3.62 0.57
CA LEU A 283 -13.35 3.22 -0.26
C LEU A 283 -14.34 2.46 0.63
N VAL A 284 -15.24 3.20 1.27
CA VAL A 284 -16.29 2.63 2.12
C VAL A 284 -17.62 2.82 1.44
N ALA A 285 -18.16 1.76 0.87
CA ALA A 285 -19.36 1.82 0.03
C ALA A 285 -20.42 0.83 0.50
N ALA A 286 -21.51 1.36 1.07
CA ALA A 286 -22.63 0.55 1.53
C ALA A 286 -23.72 0.40 0.48
N GLY A 287 -24.29 -0.78 0.36
CA GLY A 287 -25.39 -1.09 -0.54
C GLY A 287 -25.08 -0.70 -1.99
N LYS A 288 -25.90 0.18 -2.57
CA LYS A 288 -25.77 0.58 -3.99
C LYS A 288 -24.56 1.45 -4.30
N ASN A 289 -23.90 2.03 -3.27
CA ASN A 289 -22.69 2.83 -3.47
C ASN A 289 -21.52 1.98 -3.96
N SER A 290 -21.50 0.69 -3.64
CA SER A 290 -20.47 -0.24 -4.12
C SER A 290 -20.44 -0.36 -5.66
N ALA A 291 -21.48 0.03 -6.37
CA ALA A 291 -21.49 0.05 -7.83
C ALA A 291 -20.53 1.07 -8.46
N TRP A 292 -20.00 1.98 -7.67
CA TRP A 292 -18.91 2.88 -8.06
C TRP A 292 -17.58 2.39 -7.44
N PRO A 293 -16.69 1.75 -8.22
CA PRO A 293 -15.49 1.10 -7.67
C PRO A 293 -14.57 2.01 -6.84
N HIS A 294 -14.58 3.32 -7.11
CA HIS A 294 -13.79 4.32 -6.40
C HIS A 294 -14.66 5.31 -5.62
N TYR A 295 -15.81 4.86 -5.11
CA TYR A 295 -16.65 5.69 -4.24
C TYR A 295 -15.91 6.00 -2.93
N HIS A 296 -15.77 7.29 -2.61
CA HIS A 296 -15.01 7.77 -1.46
C HIS A 296 -15.71 8.93 -0.71
N ALA A 297 -16.98 9.19 -1.00
CA ALA A 297 -17.72 10.23 -0.29
C ALA A 297 -18.00 9.85 1.18
N ALA A 298 -18.18 8.56 1.44
CA ALA A 298 -18.36 7.97 2.76
C ALA A 298 -19.44 8.66 3.63
N GLN A 299 -20.52 9.19 3.01
CA GLN A 299 -21.55 9.99 3.69
C GLN A 299 -22.89 9.28 3.87
N THR A 300 -23.02 8.05 3.43
CA THR A 300 -24.29 7.33 3.49
C THR A 300 -24.45 6.62 4.83
N GLN A 301 -25.65 6.75 5.42
CA GLN A 301 -26.03 5.94 6.58
C GLN A 301 -26.34 4.51 6.16
N MET A 302 -25.61 3.56 6.70
CA MET A 302 -25.72 2.13 6.42
C MET A 302 -27.01 1.55 7.01
N LYS A 303 -27.65 0.67 6.28
CA LYS A 303 -28.95 0.09 6.65
C LYS A 303 -28.87 -1.42 6.83
N ALA A 304 -29.81 -1.95 7.59
CA ALA A 304 -29.99 -3.40 7.65
C ALA A 304 -30.23 -3.96 6.23
N GLY A 305 -29.52 -5.03 5.88
CA GLY A 305 -29.56 -5.64 4.56
C GLY A 305 -28.54 -5.09 3.55
N ASP A 306 -27.84 -4.01 3.86
CA ASP A 306 -26.73 -3.56 3.01
C ASP A 306 -25.50 -4.48 3.17
N LEU A 307 -24.75 -4.67 2.09
CA LEU A 307 -23.35 -5.10 2.11
C LEU A 307 -22.46 -3.85 2.10
N VAL A 308 -21.39 -3.87 2.87
CA VAL A 308 -20.32 -2.88 2.83
C VAL A 308 -19.18 -3.46 2.02
N LEU A 309 -18.70 -2.70 1.04
CA LEU A 309 -17.35 -2.85 0.48
C LEU A 309 -16.45 -1.93 1.29
N PHE A 310 -15.40 -2.47 1.87
CA PHE A 310 -14.38 -1.73 2.57
C PHE A 310 -13.02 -2.07 1.98
N ASP A 311 -12.39 -1.07 1.37
CA ASP A 311 -11.13 -1.16 0.66
C ASP A 311 -10.25 -0.02 1.16
N TYR A 312 -9.21 -0.38 1.93
CA TYR A 312 -8.41 0.60 2.64
C TYR A 312 -7.11 -0.01 3.15
N ALA A 313 -6.00 0.70 2.97
CA ALA A 313 -4.71 0.23 3.45
C ALA A 313 -3.79 1.38 3.90
N PRO A 314 -2.78 1.08 4.76
CA PRO A 314 -1.85 2.08 5.28
C PRO A 314 -0.67 2.32 4.35
N ASP A 315 -0.11 3.55 4.41
CA ASP A 315 1.28 3.83 4.06
C ASP A 315 2.17 3.46 5.26
N TYR A 316 2.76 2.29 5.23
CA TYR A 316 3.66 1.81 6.27
C TYR A 316 5.11 2.05 5.86
N HIS A 317 5.66 3.19 6.27
CA HIS A 317 7.05 3.58 6.01
C HIS A 317 7.42 3.50 4.51
N TYR A 318 6.60 4.13 3.66
CA TYR A 318 6.74 4.15 2.19
C TYR A 318 6.34 2.86 1.47
N TYR A 319 5.90 1.83 2.16
CA TYR A 319 5.35 0.61 1.56
C TYR A 319 3.89 0.48 1.91
N THR A 320 3.09 0.11 0.94
CA THR A 320 1.65 0.02 1.10
C THR A 320 1.15 -1.42 0.94
N SER A 321 -0.12 -1.60 1.14
CA SER A 321 -0.88 -2.77 0.73
C SER A 321 -2.15 -2.32 0.01
N ASP A 322 -2.92 -3.28 -0.48
CA ASP A 322 -4.23 -3.08 -1.07
C ASP A 322 -5.11 -4.26 -0.68
N VAL A 323 -6.16 -3.99 0.11
CA VAL A 323 -6.98 -5.05 0.71
C VAL A 323 -8.44 -4.63 0.73
N THR A 324 -9.28 -5.39 0.06
CA THR A 324 -10.73 -5.20 0.10
C THR A 324 -11.43 -6.37 0.79
N ARG A 325 -12.39 -6.04 1.66
CA ARG A 325 -13.34 -7.00 2.22
C ARG A 325 -14.77 -6.52 2.03
N MET A 326 -15.69 -7.50 1.95
CA MET A 326 -17.13 -7.23 1.96
C MET A 326 -17.81 -7.99 3.10
N PHE A 327 -18.74 -7.32 3.76
CA PHE A 327 -19.47 -7.88 4.90
C PHE A 327 -20.87 -7.25 5.03
N PRO A 328 -21.82 -7.98 5.63
CA PRO A 328 -23.18 -7.47 5.81
C PRO A 328 -23.26 -6.53 7.01
N VAL A 329 -23.85 -5.34 6.86
CA VAL A 329 -24.01 -4.36 7.95
C VAL A 329 -24.69 -4.97 9.18
N SER A 330 -25.64 -5.91 8.97
CA SER A 330 -26.42 -6.55 10.07
C SER A 330 -25.71 -7.74 10.72
N GLY A 331 -24.45 -8.02 10.40
CA GLY A 331 -23.70 -9.17 10.93
C GLY A 331 -24.10 -10.52 10.34
N LYS A 332 -25.10 -10.56 9.45
CA LYS A 332 -25.60 -11.77 8.78
C LYS A 332 -25.93 -11.49 7.32
N PHE A 333 -25.44 -12.35 6.44
CA PHE A 333 -25.80 -12.33 5.02
C PHE A 333 -27.26 -12.77 4.85
N THR A 334 -28.04 -12.07 4.03
CA THR A 334 -29.37 -12.54 3.59
C THR A 334 -29.23 -13.79 2.73
N ALA A 335 -30.34 -14.51 2.50
CA ALA A 335 -30.31 -15.72 1.66
C ALA A 335 -29.82 -15.43 0.23
N ASP A 336 -30.20 -14.29 -0.35
CA ASP A 336 -29.78 -13.86 -1.68
C ASP A 336 -28.29 -13.47 -1.70
N GLN A 337 -27.82 -12.75 -0.67
CA GLN A 337 -26.41 -12.41 -0.53
C GLN A 337 -25.54 -13.65 -0.36
N ARG A 338 -25.99 -14.64 0.44
CA ARG A 338 -25.27 -15.92 0.62
C ARG A 338 -25.11 -16.68 -0.71
N GLU A 339 -26.13 -16.66 -1.57
CA GLU A 339 -26.04 -17.30 -2.89
C GLU A 339 -25.05 -16.58 -3.79
N LEU A 340 -25.20 -15.26 -3.97
CA LEU A 340 -24.36 -14.49 -4.88
C LEU A 340 -22.92 -14.39 -4.40
N TYR A 341 -22.72 -14.03 -3.13
CA TYR A 341 -21.39 -13.95 -2.54
C TYR A 341 -20.72 -15.33 -2.46
N GLY A 342 -21.48 -16.38 -2.17
CA GLY A 342 -20.97 -17.75 -2.10
C GLY A 342 -20.44 -18.28 -3.43
N ILE A 343 -21.11 -18.03 -4.57
CA ILE A 343 -20.56 -18.37 -5.89
C ILE A 343 -19.35 -17.49 -6.19
N TYR A 344 -19.40 -16.20 -5.87
CA TYR A 344 -18.26 -15.29 -6.06
C TYR A 344 -17.00 -15.79 -5.31
N VAL A 345 -17.13 -16.17 -4.03
CA VAL A 345 -16.00 -16.73 -3.25
C VAL A 345 -15.41 -17.98 -3.91
N LYS A 346 -16.24 -18.89 -4.46
CA LYS A 346 -15.75 -20.06 -5.20
C LYS A 346 -14.94 -19.67 -6.44
N LEU A 347 -15.41 -18.67 -7.19
CA LEU A 347 -14.70 -18.15 -8.37
C LEU A 347 -13.41 -17.43 -7.96
N TYR A 348 -13.42 -16.68 -6.87
CA TYR A 348 -12.24 -16.07 -6.26
C TYR A 348 -11.21 -17.13 -5.84
N GLN A 349 -11.63 -18.19 -5.16
CA GLN A 349 -10.76 -19.30 -4.75
C GLN A 349 -10.18 -20.07 -5.96
N ALA A 350 -10.90 -20.11 -7.09
CA ALA A 350 -10.36 -20.66 -8.33
C ALA A 350 -9.13 -19.88 -8.83
N ILE A 351 -9.12 -18.55 -8.67
CA ILE A 351 -7.96 -17.74 -8.96
C ILE A 351 -6.85 -18.01 -7.94
N MET A 352 -7.16 -17.82 -6.65
CA MET A 352 -6.20 -17.93 -5.56
C MET A 352 -5.44 -19.25 -5.59
N THR A 353 -6.13 -20.37 -5.75
CA THR A 353 -5.51 -21.71 -5.80
C THR A 353 -4.74 -22.01 -7.08
N SER A 354 -4.73 -21.11 -8.06
CA SER A 354 -3.98 -21.27 -9.31
C SER A 354 -2.66 -20.49 -9.32
N ILE A 355 -2.49 -19.56 -8.38
CA ILE A 355 -1.31 -18.69 -8.31
C ILE A 355 -0.05 -19.49 -7.97
N ARG A 356 1.00 -19.28 -8.75
CA ARG A 356 2.33 -19.89 -8.60
C ARG A 356 3.36 -19.13 -9.42
N PRO A 357 4.67 -19.36 -9.21
CA PRO A 357 5.67 -18.91 -10.17
C PRO A 357 5.48 -19.59 -11.53
N GLY A 358 5.74 -18.88 -12.62
CA GLY A 358 5.63 -19.39 -13.97
C GLY A 358 4.84 -18.52 -14.94
N PRO A 359 4.60 -19.02 -16.16
CA PRO A 359 3.91 -18.26 -17.21
C PRO A 359 2.48 -17.87 -16.82
N THR A 360 2.14 -16.59 -16.97
CA THR A 360 0.80 -16.08 -16.65
C THR A 360 -0.30 -16.73 -17.48
N SER A 361 0.00 -17.14 -18.71
CA SER A 361 -0.93 -17.85 -19.59
C SER A 361 -1.31 -19.24 -19.07
N GLU A 362 -0.37 -19.98 -18.47
CA GLU A 362 -0.64 -21.31 -17.90
C GLU A 362 -1.49 -21.18 -16.62
N ILE A 363 -1.19 -20.18 -15.80
CA ILE A 363 -1.99 -19.85 -14.61
C ILE A 363 -3.42 -19.50 -15.02
N MET A 364 -3.59 -18.69 -16.07
CA MET A 364 -4.91 -18.31 -16.58
C MET A 364 -5.71 -19.50 -17.09
N LYS A 365 -5.07 -20.48 -17.74
CA LYS A 365 -5.75 -21.74 -18.15
C LYS A 365 -6.31 -22.49 -16.93
N ASP A 366 -5.49 -22.62 -15.87
CA ASP A 366 -5.92 -23.30 -14.65
C ASP A 366 -7.06 -22.53 -13.95
N VAL A 367 -6.98 -21.19 -13.93
CA VAL A 367 -8.05 -20.34 -13.40
C VAL A 367 -9.37 -20.62 -14.12
N VAL A 368 -9.38 -20.57 -15.45
CA VAL A 368 -10.61 -20.81 -16.23
C VAL A 368 -11.15 -22.22 -15.99
N ALA A 369 -10.28 -23.25 -16.01
CA ALA A 369 -10.72 -24.63 -15.76
C ALA A 369 -11.37 -24.81 -14.37
N LYS A 370 -10.78 -24.21 -13.33
CA LYS A 370 -11.34 -24.26 -11.97
C LYS A 370 -12.62 -23.45 -11.83
N MET A 371 -12.74 -22.32 -12.52
CA MET A 371 -13.98 -21.55 -12.58
C MET A 371 -15.11 -22.34 -13.24
N ASP A 372 -14.83 -23.06 -14.33
CA ASP A 372 -15.80 -23.92 -14.99
C ASP A 372 -16.28 -25.03 -14.06
N ALA A 373 -15.36 -25.66 -13.30
CA ALA A 373 -15.72 -26.67 -12.31
C ALA A 373 -16.58 -26.07 -11.18
N ALA A 374 -16.27 -24.85 -10.72
CA ALA A 374 -17.06 -24.16 -9.71
C ALA A 374 -18.47 -23.84 -10.20
N MET A 375 -18.61 -23.38 -11.45
CA MET A 375 -19.91 -23.12 -12.09
C MET A 375 -20.72 -24.40 -12.24
N ALA A 376 -20.12 -25.49 -12.68
CA ALA A 376 -20.78 -26.78 -12.88
C ALA A 376 -21.29 -27.41 -11.57
N SER A 377 -20.58 -27.16 -10.45
CA SER A 377 -20.91 -27.71 -9.12
C SER A 377 -21.88 -26.83 -8.32
N HIS A 378 -22.20 -25.61 -8.80
CA HIS A 378 -23.09 -24.68 -8.07
C HIS A 378 -24.54 -24.78 -8.55
N THR A 379 -25.47 -24.87 -7.60
CA THR A 379 -26.91 -24.81 -7.88
C THR A 379 -27.40 -23.40 -7.70
N PHE A 380 -27.80 -22.75 -8.78
CA PHE A 380 -28.35 -21.42 -8.77
C PHE A 380 -29.87 -21.45 -8.55
N ARG A 381 -30.37 -20.64 -7.63
CA ARG A 381 -31.80 -20.35 -7.44
C ARG A 381 -32.22 -19.11 -8.22
N ASN A 382 -31.33 -18.12 -8.33
CA ASN A 382 -31.56 -16.87 -9.04
C ASN A 382 -30.85 -16.87 -10.41
N PRO A 383 -31.61 -16.82 -11.53
CA PRO A 383 -31.04 -16.81 -12.88
C PRO A 383 -30.08 -15.63 -13.12
N LYS A 384 -30.36 -14.43 -12.57
CA LYS A 384 -29.46 -13.28 -12.69
C LYS A 384 -28.09 -13.55 -12.10
N TYR A 385 -27.99 -14.30 -11.01
CA TYR A 385 -26.72 -14.63 -10.36
C TYR A 385 -25.92 -15.61 -11.21
N LYS A 386 -26.61 -16.58 -11.83
CA LYS A 386 -26.00 -17.47 -12.82
C LYS A 386 -25.41 -16.71 -14.00
N ASP A 387 -26.19 -15.77 -14.56
CA ASP A 387 -25.77 -14.96 -15.70
C ASP A 387 -24.59 -14.04 -15.35
N ALA A 388 -24.61 -13.43 -14.15
CA ALA A 388 -23.53 -12.60 -13.67
C ALA A 388 -22.22 -13.41 -13.47
N ALA A 389 -22.32 -14.58 -12.85
CA ALA A 389 -21.18 -15.49 -12.68
C ALA A 389 -20.66 -16.00 -14.04
N ALA A 390 -21.55 -16.30 -14.99
CA ALA A 390 -21.16 -16.71 -16.35
C ALA A 390 -20.42 -15.57 -17.08
N ARG A 391 -20.90 -14.32 -17.02
CA ARG A 391 -20.20 -13.15 -17.58
C ARG A 391 -18.83 -12.95 -16.95
N PHE A 392 -18.74 -13.14 -15.63
CA PHE A 392 -17.46 -13.05 -14.92
C PHE A 392 -16.44 -14.08 -15.45
N VAL A 393 -16.81 -15.35 -15.57
CA VAL A 393 -15.97 -16.42 -16.12
C VAL A 393 -15.60 -16.16 -17.58
N GLU A 394 -16.55 -15.67 -18.38
CA GLU A 394 -16.31 -15.33 -19.79
C GLU A 394 -15.28 -14.20 -19.95
N GLY A 395 -15.22 -13.27 -19.02
CA GLY A 395 -14.17 -12.25 -18.97
C GLY A 395 -12.76 -12.88 -18.85
N TYR A 396 -12.60 -13.94 -18.08
CA TYR A 396 -11.33 -14.68 -17.97
C TYR A 396 -11.01 -15.49 -19.21
N ARG A 397 -12.01 -16.13 -19.84
CA ARG A 397 -11.82 -16.83 -21.12
C ARG A 397 -11.38 -15.89 -22.23
N THR A 398 -11.99 -14.71 -22.30
CA THR A 398 -11.61 -13.67 -23.27
C THR A 398 -10.16 -13.23 -23.07
N ARG A 399 -9.72 -13.03 -21.83
CA ARG A 399 -8.32 -12.69 -21.50
C ARG A 399 -7.37 -13.82 -21.88
N LEU A 400 -7.76 -15.08 -21.67
CA LEU A 400 -6.98 -16.25 -22.05
C LEU A 400 -6.86 -16.36 -23.58
N ALA A 401 -7.94 -16.13 -24.33
CA ALA A 401 -7.97 -16.22 -25.80
C ALA A 401 -7.21 -15.07 -26.49
N SER A 402 -7.12 -13.91 -25.84
CA SER A 402 -6.45 -12.73 -26.37
C SER A 402 -5.47 -12.15 -25.32
N PRO A 403 -4.37 -12.86 -25.04
CA PRO A 403 -3.41 -12.41 -24.07
C PRO A 403 -2.75 -11.11 -24.52
N ARG A 404 -2.83 -10.07 -23.68
CA ARG A 404 -2.09 -8.84 -23.87
C ARG A 404 -0.80 -8.89 -23.08
N PRO A 405 0.32 -8.35 -23.60
CA PRO A 405 1.53 -8.19 -22.79
C PRO A 405 1.21 -7.42 -21.51
N GLY A 406 1.62 -7.94 -20.35
CA GLY A 406 1.31 -7.34 -19.05
C GLY A 406 -0.13 -7.56 -18.55
N ALA A 407 -0.96 -8.37 -19.24
CA ALA A 407 -2.26 -8.78 -18.74
C ALA A 407 -2.07 -9.70 -17.53
N THR A 408 -2.12 -9.12 -16.35
CA THR A 408 -2.00 -9.80 -15.06
C THR A 408 -3.38 -10.13 -14.49
N LEU A 409 -3.40 -10.94 -13.46
CA LEU A 409 -4.63 -11.22 -12.70
C LEU A 409 -4.97 -10.08 -11.71
N GLY A 410 -4.04 -9.18 -11.46
CA GLY A 410 -4.13 -8.00 -10.63
C GLY A 410 -3.00 -7.03 -10.96
N HIS A 411 -2.73 -6.04 -10.12
CA HIS A 411 -1.64 -5.08 -10.30
C HIS A 411 -0.53 -5.26 -9.24
N MET A 412 0.68 -4.80 -9.57
CA MET A 412 1.80 -4.80 -8.63
C MET A 412 1.53 -3.82 -7.49
N VAL A 413 2.02 -4.16 -6.29
CA VAL A 413 2.00 -3.32 -5.10
C VAL A 413 3.39 -3.23 -4.52
N GLY A 414 3.72 -2.05 -3.98
CA GLY A 414 5.04 -1.79 -3.41
C GLY A 414 5.09 -0.47 -2.66
N MET A 415 5.84 0.49 -3.17
CA MET A 415 5.85 1.85 -2.64
C MET A 415 4.65 2.67 -3.13
N GLU A 416 3.93 2.17 -4.11
CA GLU A 416 2.69 2.71 -4.64
C GLU A 416 1.62 1.61 -4.61
N VAL A 417 0.35 2.01 -4.46
CA VAL A 417 -0.79 1.07 -4.47
C VAL A 417 -0.84 0.34 -5.80
N HIS A 418 -0.83 1.09 -6.91
CA HIS A 418 -0.58 0.55 -8.24
C HIS A 418 0.89 0.77 -8.57
N ASP A 419 1.74 -0.12 -8.07
CA ASP A 419 3.19 0.03 -8.18
C ASP A 419 3.67 -0.04 -9.63
N VAL A 420 4.86 0.48 -9.84
CA VAL A 420 5.50 0.45 -11.14
C VAL A 420 5.66 -0.98 -11.64
N SER A 421 5.42 -1.19 -12.92
CA SER A 421 5.59 -2.48 -13.56
C SER A 421 6.02 -2.32 -15.01
N LYS A 422 6.83 -3.26 -15.48
CA LYS A 422 7.07 -3.49 -16.92
C LYS A 422 6.13 -4.59 -17.39
N ASN A 423 5.83 -4.60 -18.66
CA ASN A 423 5.12 -5.74 -19.25
C ASN A 423 5.88 -7.03 -18.96
N PHE A 424 5.21 -7.97 -18.31
CA PHE A 424 5.76 -9.28 -18.00
C PHE A 424 4.72 -10.36 -18.31
N ASN A 425 5.20 -11.58 -18.54
CA ASN A 425 4.38 -12.74 -18.84
C ASN A 425 4.73 -13.95 -17.97
N VAL A 426 5.56 -13.74 -16.95
CA VAL A 426 5.99 -14.74 -15.98
C VAL A 426 5.91 -14.14 -14.59
N TYR A 427 5.27 -14.82 -13.64
CA TYR A 427 5.37 -14.49 -12.23
C TYR A 427 6.68 -15.05 -11.67
N GLU A 428 7.50 -14.19 -11.09
CA GLU A 428 8.79 -14.53 -10.50
C GLU A 428 8.76 -14.42 -8.98
N PRO A 429 9.52 -15.27 -8.25
CA PRO A 429 9.66 -15.15 -6.81
C PRO A 429 10.13 -13.75 -6.39
N GLY A 430 9.46 -13.18 -5.39
CA GLY A 430 9.69 -11.80 -4.92
C GLY A 430 8.76 -10.76 -5.54
N MET A 431 7.96 -11.10 -6.55
CA MET A 431 6.88 -10.22 -7.01
C MET A 431 5.75 -10.18 -5.99
N VAL A 432 5.22 -8.97 -5.74
CA VAL A 432 4.07 -8.73 -4.87
C VAL A 432 3.01 -7.99 -5.66
N PHE A 433 1.77 -8.50 -5.63
CA PHE A 433 0.66 -7.98 -6.41
C PHE A 433 -0.68 -8.30 -5.74
N THR A 434 -1.76 -7.66 -6.20
CA THR A 434 -3.13 -7.93 -5.73
C THR A 434 -3.84 -8.96 -6.59
N ILE A 435 -4.88 -9.55 -6.02
CA ILE A 435 -5.95 -10.25 -6.74
C ILE A 435 -7.27 -9.62 -6.32
N GLU A 436 -7.91 -8.89 -7.24
CA GLU A 436 -9.11 -8.08 -6.98
C GLU A 436 -10.23 -8.26 -8.03
N PRO A 437 -10.69 -9.46 -8.30
CA PRO A 437 -11.70 -9.67 -9.32
C PRO A 437 -13.05 -9.10 -8.91
N ALA A 438 -13.71 -8.37 -9.81
CA ALA A 438 -15.04 -7.80 -9.56
C ALA A 438 -16.14 -8.55 -10.30
N LEU A 439 -17.18 -8.98 -9.57
CA LEU A 439 -18.43 -9.51 -10.13
C LEU A 439 -19.51 -8.43 -10.07
N THR A 440 -20.18 -8.16 -11.18
CA THR A 440 -21.14 -7.07 -11.29
C THR A 440 -22.50 -7.49 -11.79
N ILE A 441 -23.56 -6.84 -11.27
CA ILE A 441 -24.92 -6.85 -11.80
C ILE A 441 -25.35 -5.39 -11.96
N PRO A 442 -25.00 -4.76 -13.10
CA PRO A 442 -25.18 -3.31 -13.28
C PRO A 442 -26.63 -2.84 -13.13
N GLU A 443 -27.59 -3.62 -13.62
CA GLU A 443 -29.02 -3.32 -13.56
C GLU A 443 -29.55 -3.24 -12.12
N ASP A 444 -28.97 -3.99 -11.19
CA ASP A 444 -29.32 -4.00 -9.77
C ASP A 444 -28.36 -3.12 -8.94
N ARG A 445 -27.34 -2.50 -9.57
CA ARG A 445 -26.27 -1.76 -8.93
C ARG A 445 -25.55 -2.60 -7.86
N VAL A 446 -25.22 -3.85 -8.21
CA VAL A 446 -24.47 -4.76 -7.37
C VAL A 446 -23.06 -4.88 -7.90
N TYR A 447 -22.10 -4.74 -7.00
CA TYR A 447 -20.66 -4.92 -7.24
C TYR A 447 -20.07 -5.68 -6.05
N ILE A 448 -19.38 -6.77 -6.33
CA ILE A 448 -18.72 -7.60 -5.32
C ILE A 448 -17.24 -7.68 -5.66
N ARG A 449 -16.38 -7.34 -4.70
CA ARG A 449 -14.93 -7.44 -4.80
C ARG A 449 -14.35 -7.94 -3.48
N LEU A 450 -13.43 -8.87 -3.58
CA LEU A 450 -12.46 -9.22 -2.55
C LEU A 450 -11.09 -8.92 -3.10
N GLU A 451 -10.16 -8.55 -2.22
CA GLU A 451 -8.80 -8.26 -2.63
C GLU A 451 -7.82 -8.73 -1.58
N ASP A 452 -6.80 -9.43 -2.04
CA ASP A 452 -5.71 -9.93 -1.21
C ASP A 452 -4.35 -9.61 -1.82
N MET A 453 -3.40 -9.35 -0.91
CA MET A 453 -1.99 -9.15 -1.21
C MET A 453 -1.25 -10.46 -1.33
N LEU A 454 -0.63 -10.73 -2.48
CA LEU A 454 0.07 -11.97 -2.76
C LEU A 454 1.56 -11.74 -3.02
N LEU A 455 2.40 -12.55 -2.37
CA LEU A 455 3.82 -12.70 -2.66
C LEU A 455 4.05 -14.00 -3.43
N ILE A 456 4.71 -13.92 -4.57
CA ILE A 456 5.20 -15.13 -5.25
C ILE A 456 6.43 -15.65 -4.49
N THR A 457 6.35 -16.91 -4.07
CA THR A 457 7.44 -17.65 -3.43
C THR A 457 8.11 -18.60 -4.43
N PRO A 458 9.28 -19.19 -4.14
CA PRO A 458 9.92 -20.14 -5.05
C PRO A 458 9.05 -21.36 -5.43
N THR A 459 8.09 -21.74 -4.59
CA THR A 459 7.30 -22.97 -4.76
C THR A 459 5.79 -22.74 -4.88
N GLY A 460 5.33 -21.48 -4.78
CA GLY A 460 3.90 -21.13 -4.80
C GLY A 460 3.67 -19.67 -4.50
N TYR A 461 2.79 -19.37 -3.58
CA TYR A 461 2.53 -17.99 -3.12
C TYR A 461 2.23 -17.95 -1.62
N GLU A 462 2.40 -16.77 -1.04
CA GLU A 462 1.92 -16.41 0.29
C GLU A 462 0.79 -15.38 0.15
N ASN A 463 -0.35 -15.61 0.79
CA ASN A 463 -1.38 -14.60 0.94
C ASN A 463 -1.11 -13.80 2.23
N MET A 464 -0.61 -12.58 2.09
CA MET A 464 -0.21 -11.72 3.22
C MET A 464 -1.41 -11.17 4.01
N SER A 465 -2.60 -11.10 3.41
CA SER A 465 -3.85 -10.61 4.02
C SER A 465 -4.87 -11.72 4.30
N GLY A 466 -4.54 -12.98 4.00
CA GLY A 466 -5.45 -14.11 4.05
C GLY A 466 -5.98 -14.49 5.43
N PHE A 467 -5.46 -13.92 6.51
CA PHE A 467 -5.98 -14.10 7.87
C PHE A 467 -7.28 -13.30 8.13
N ALA A 468 -7.53 -12.23 7.34
CA ALA A 468 -8.80 -11.50 7.36
C ALA A 468 -9.84 -12.31 6.57
N PRO A 469 -10.97 -12.74 7.18
CA PRO A 469 -11.85 -13.74 6.61
C PRO A 469 -12.54 -13.26 5.33
N VAL A 470 -12.72 -14.20 4.40
CA VAL A 470 -13.50 -14.04 3.16
C VAL A 470 -14.70 -14.99 3.11
N GLU A 471 -14.69 -16.06 3.90
CA GLU A 471 -15.77 -17.05 3.93
C GLU A 471 -16.96 -16.55 4.76
N ILE A 472 -18.17 -16.77 4.26
CA ILE A 472 -19.43 -16.27 4.86
C ILE A 472 -19.51 -16.58 6.36
N ASP A 473 -19.34 -17.86 6.74
CA ASP A 473 -19.52 -18.27 8.12
C ASP A 473 -18.41 -17.72 9.05
N ALA A 474 -17.21 -17.51 8.52
CA ALA A 474 -16.10 -16.90 9.26
C ALA A 474 -16.33 -15.39 9.48
N ILE A 475 -16.85 -14.69 8.47
CA ILE A 475 -17.25 -13.28 8.58
C ILE A 475 -18.35 -13.13 9.63
N GLU A 476 -19.42 -13.92 9.53
CA GLU A 476 -20.55 -13.86 10.47
C GLU A 476 -20.14 -14.20 11.90
N LYS A 477 -19.19 -15.13 12.08
CA LYS A 477 -18.61 -15.47 13.39
C LYS A 477 -17.83 -14.29 13.96
N LEU A 478 -16.99 -13.65 13.14
CA LEU A 478 -16.20 -12.49 13.56
C LEU A 478 -17.10 -11.31 13.92
N MET A 479 -18.15 -11.05 13.15
CA MET A 479 -19.10 -9.96 13.39
C MET A 479 -19.98 -10.18 14.63
N ALA A 480 -20.00 -11.38 15.20
CA ALA A 480 -20.67 -11.64 16.48
C ALA A 480 -19.85 -11.19 17.70
N GLU A 481 -18.58 -10.85 17.49
CA GLU A 481 -17.69 -10.30 18.54
C GLU A 481 -17.91 -8.78 18.64
N PRO A 482 -17.82 -8.18 19.87
CA PRO A 482 -17.93 -6.72 20.00
C PRO A 482 -16.71 -6.03 19.39
N GLY A 483 -16.95 -5.00 18.58
CA GLY A 483 -15.92 -4.15 18.01
C GLY A 483 -15.66 -2.89 18.83
N MET A 484 -14.64 -2.13 18.45
CA MET A 484 -14.26 -0.90 19.14
C MET A 484 -15.36 0.16 19.14
N ALA A 485 -16.18 0.25 18.09
CA ALA A 485 -17.27 1.22 18.01
C ALA A 485 -18.30 0.99 19.13
N GLN A 486 -18.63 -0.27 19.44
CA GLN A 486 -19.53 -0.61 20.55
C GLN A 486 -18.86 -0.39 21.90
N LEU A 487 -17.57 -0.73 22.05
CA LEU A 487 -16.83 -0.59 23.29
C LEU A 487 -16.57 0.87 23.68
N LEU A 488 -16.43 1.77 22.69
CA LEU A 488 -16.18 3.21 22.91
C LEU A 488 -17.46 4.02 23.11
N ARG A 489 -18.63 3.50 22.74
CA ARG A 489 -19.91 4.17 23.03
C ARG A 489 -20.12 4.20 24.53
N LYS A 490 -20.23 5.40 25.10
CA LYS A 490 -20.67 5.55 26.50
C LYS A 490 -22.03 4.85 26.65
N PRO A 491 -22.28 4.09 27.74
CA PRO A 491 -23.61 3.62 28.04
C PRO A 491 -24.55 4.83 28.01
N THR A 492 -25.55 4.80 27.14
CA THR A 492 -26.63 5.80 27.19
C THR A 492 -27.20 5.69 28.59
N SER A 493 -27.03 6.74 29.40
CA SER A 493 -27.63 6.82 30.72
C SER A 493 -29.16 6.71 30.58
N THR A 494 -29.65 5.50 30.67
CA THR A 494 -31.08 5.24 30.93
C THR A 494 -31.39 5.38 32.40
N ALA A 495 -31.02 6.51 32.98
CA ALA A 495 -31.38 6.82 34.35
C ALA A 495 -31.63 8.34 34.44
N ALA A 496 -32.84 8.73 34.09
CA ALA A 496 -33.53 9.85 34.69
C ALA A 496 -34.85 10.10 33.93
N ARG A 497 -35.89 9.40 34.29
CA ARG A 497 -37.26 9.93 34.37
C ARG A 497 -37.95 9.30 35.56
#